data_bf8a9635bf56135139d3fc18d854b41c
#
_entry.id   bf8a9635bf56135139d3fc18d854b41c
#
_cell.length_a   1.000
_cell.length_b   1.000
_cell.length_c   1.000
_cell.angle_alpha   90.00
_cell.angle_beta   90.00
_cell.angle_gamma   90.00
#
_symmetry.space_group_name_H-M   'P 1'
#
loop_
_entity.id
_entity.type
_entity.pdbx_description
1 polymer ?
#
loop_
_entity_poly.entity_id
_entity_poly.type
_entity_poly.pdbx_seq_one_letter_code
_entity_poly.pdbx_strand_id
1 'polypeptide(L)'
;CGASFNIYKFLEIVSPALFKEYSLEKFMEKNIKIEHVVIKEEVKKPDISSAPPCEQIQQLSENHKAICFLESRKIPKDMWNRFGYTSLFGSYARDVNKDYSLIEDERLLIPIYDEHNIFIGVQGRSLANIKPKYITLKKNEKIKLTYGLNTLNLSKRIFVVEGPIDSLFLPNAIACLGSGNFLEVREKFQNQDLVYVLDNEPRNKNICDIMNKLIQTNEKVCIFPNHIKEKDINDMVLKNLDVVSIIEQNTFSGAAAMLAYNSWRKCK
;
A
#
# COMPACT_ATOMS: atom_id res chain seq x y z
N CYS A 1 -7.61 57.04 25.71
CA CYS A 1 -8.00 55.66 25.59
C CYS A 1 -6.82 54.79 25.93
N GLY A 2 -6.85 54.14 27.11
CA GLY A 2 -5.72 53.28 27.58
C GLY A 2 -5.87 51.80 27.21
N ALA A 3 -6.13 51.48 25.92
CA ALA A 3 -6.19 50.12 25.48
C ALA A 3 -4.77 49.63 25.11
N SER A 4 -4.25 48.64 25.82
CA SER A 4 -3.02 47.95 25.52
C SER A 4 -3.32 46.69 24.70
N PHE A 5 -2.81 46.64 23.49
CA PHE A 5 -2.91 45.45 22.63
C PHE A 5 -1.54 44.81 22.50
N ASN A 6 -1.50 43.44 22.43
CA ASN A 6 -0.31 42.78 22.00
C ASN A 6 -0.13 42.95 20.47
N ILE A 7 1.11 42.71 19.97
CA ILE A 7 1.43 42.97 18.56
C ILE A 7 0.55 42.15 17.59
N TYR A 8 0.10 40.97 17.97
CA TYR A 8 -0.79 40.15 17.15
C TYR A 8 -2.13 40.81 16.93
N LYS A 9 -2.76 41.29 18.02
CA LYS A 9 -4.05 41.95 17.96
C LYS A 9 -3.98 43.28 17.24
N PHE A 10 -2.87 44.01 17.37
CA PHE A 10 -2.62 45.26 16.67
C PHE A 10 -2.51 45.03 15.15
N LEU A 11 -1.71 44.07 14.72
CA LEU A 11 -1.53 43.73 13.30
C LEU A 11 -2.81 43.19 12.65
N GLU A 12 -3.58 42.36 13.37
CA GLU A 12 -4.87 41.87 12.90
C GLU A 12 -5.87 42.99 12.55
N ILE A 13 -5.87 44.05 13.34
CA ILE A 13 -6.78 45.21 13.16
C ILE A 13 -6.28 46.17 12.09
N VAL A 14 -4.96 46.44 12.06
CA VAL A 14 -4.37 47.50 11.20
C VAL A 14 -4.08 47.00 9.79
N SER A 15 -3.61 45.78 9.64
CA SER A 15 -3.29 45.18 8.34
C SER A 15 -3.32 43.65 8.40
N PRO A 16 -4.41 43.02 7.91
CA PRO A 16 -4.49 41.56 7.83
C PRO A 16 -3.37 40.91 7.00
N ALA A 17 -2.83 41.63 6.02
CA ALA A 17 -1.69 41.16 5.21
C ALA A 17 -0.42 41.06 6.05
N LEU A 18 -0.06 42.12 6.79
CA LEU A 18 1.09 42.12 7.70
C LEU A 18 0.92 41.15 8.88
N PHE A 19 -0.31 40.95 9.34
CA PHE A 19 -0.60 39.92 10.35
C PHE A 19 -0.25 38.52 9.87
N LYS A 20 -0.62 38.18 8.62
CA LYS A 20 -0.32 36.88 8.01
C LYS A 20 1.17 36.66 7.85
N GLU A 21 1.88 37.67 7.38
CA GLU A 21 3.34 37.67 7.17
C GLU A 21 4.09 37.49 8.50
N TYR A 22 3.77 38.29 9.52
CA TYR A 22 4.33 38.22 10.86
C TYR A 22 4.04 36.86 11.54
N SER A 23 2.84 36.31 11.35
CA SER A 23 2.47 35.01 11.90
C SER A 23 3.27 33.87 11.24
N LEU A 24 3.53 33.97 9.93
CA LEU A 24 4.36 33.04 9.19
C LEU A 24 5.83 33.11 9.65
N GLU A 25 6.37 34.30 9.83
CA GLU A 25 7.72 34.53 10.32
C GLU A 25 7.93 33.97 11.72
N LYS A 26 6.98 34.18 12.63
CA LYS A 26 7.00 33.62 13.99
C LYS A 26 6.86 32.09 14.00
N PHE A 27 6.12 31.53 13.09
CA PHE A 27 6.01 30.08 12.92
C PHE A 27 7.34 29.48 12.42
N MET A 28 7.99 30.13 11.47
CA MET A 28 9.31 29.75 10.95
C MET A 28 10.39 29.84 12.03
N GLU A 29 10.46 30.96 12.79
CA GLU A 29 11.40 31.13 13.91
C GLU A 29 11.23 30.04 14.98
N LYS A 30 9.99 29.62 15.26
CA LYS A 30 9.69 28.56 16.25
C LYS A 30 10.18 27.19 15.77
N ASN A 31 10.10 26.93 14.47
CA ASN A 31 10.57 25.69 13.88
C ASN A 31 12.10 25.63 13.76
N ILE A 32 12.73 26.77 13.47
CA ILE A 32 14.22 26.86 13.42
C ILE A 32 14.84 26.64 14.80
N LYS A 33 14.18 27.05 15.90
CA LYS A 33 14.67 26.78 17.26
C LYS A 33 14.59 25.30 17.68
N ILE A 34 13.79 24.49 16.98
CA ILE A 34 13.68 23.05 17.27
C ILE A 34 14.85 22.28 16.61
N GLU A 35 15.47 22.81 15.54
CA GLU A 35 16.59 22.15 14.87
C GLU A 35 17.93 22.24 15.63
N HIS A 36 18.04 23.07 16.66
CA HIS A 36 19.27 23.23 17.44
C HIS A 36 19.32 22.49 18.78
N VAL A 37 18.34 21.68 19.11
CA VAL A 37 18.46 20.68 20.17
C VAL A 37 19.07 19.42 19.56
N VAL A 38 20.38 19.44 19.37
CA VAL A 38 21.17 18.23 19.15
C VAL A 38 21.11 17.42 20.44
N ILE A 39 20.07 16.62 20.62
CA ILE A 39 20.12 15.46 21.47
C ILE A 39 21.16 14.56 20.78
N LYS A 40 22.33 14.43 21.37
CA LYS A 40 23.22 13.31 21.08
C LYS A 40 22.54 12.03 21.61
N GLU A 41 21.44 11.64 20.99
CA GLU A 41 21.09 10.23 20.95
C GLU A 41 22.17 9.60 20.07
N GLU A 42 22.93 8.69 20.64
CA GLU A 42 23.68 7.72 19.85
C GLU A 42 22.69 7.18 18.84
N VAL A 43 22.84 7.57 17.58
CA VAL A 43 22.15 6.96 16.45
C VAL A 43 22.62 5.52 16.48
N LYS A 44 21.90 4.67 17.20
CA LYS A 44 21.99 3.23 17.00
C LYS A 44 21.77 3.09 15.50
N LYS A 45 22.82 2.66 14.78
CA LYS A 45 22.71 2.29 13.36
C LYS A 45 21.43 1.49 13.27
N PRO A 46 20.47 1.87 12.38
CA PRO A 46 19.26 1.10 12.24
C PRO A 46 19.71 -0.34 12.05
N ASP A 47 19.22 -1.21 12.90
CA ASP A 47 19.43 -2.64 12.76
C ASP A 47 18.82 -2.97 11.38
N ILE A 48 19.68 -3.09 10.36
CA ILE A 48 19.30 -3.50 9.02
C ILE A 48 18.95 -4.98 9.17
N SER A 49 17.84 -5.24 9.85
CA SER A 49 17.37 -6.59 9.98
C SER A 49 16.84 -7.00 8.60
N SER A 50 17.65 -7.76 7.91
CA SER A 50 17.24 -8.54 6.75
C SER A 50 16.00 -9.36 7.10
N ALA A 51 15.20 -9.69 6.10
CA ALA A 51 14.18 -10.71 6.26
C ALA A 51 14.80 -11.98 6.84
N PRO A 52 14.09 -12.75 7.67
CA PRO A 52 14.57 -14.05 8.12
C PRO A 52 14.99 -14.92 6.93
N PRO A 53 15.98 -15.80 7.09
CA PRO A 53 16.46 -16.65 6.02
C PRO A 53 15.33 -17.54 5.48
N CYS A 54 15.26 -17.65 4.16
CA CYS A 54 14.32 -18.51 3.46
C CYS A 54 14.95 -19.05 2.18
N GLU A 55 14.35 -20.06 1.60
CA GLU A 55 14.80 -20.60 0.31
C GLU A 55 14.46 -19.58 -0.80
N GLN A 56 15.45 -19.27 -1.63
CA GLN A 56 15.27 -18.39 -2.78
C GLN A 56 14.60 -19.15 -3.92
N ILE A 57 13.63 -18.53 -4.59
CA ILE A 57 12.87 -19.18 -5.68
C ILE A 57 13.81 -19.72 -6.78
N GLN A 58 14.89 -18.99 -7.10
CA GLN A 58 15.85 -19.37 -8.13
C GLN A 58 16.67 -20.62 -7.80
N GLN A 59 16.66 -21.06 -6.53
CA GLN A 59 17.38 -22.24 -6.06
C GLN A 59 16.50 -23.49 -6.03
N LEU A 60 15.20 -23.34 -6.24
CA LEU A 60 14.22 -24.41 -6.24
C LEU A 60 14.23 -25.16 -7.58
N SER A 61 13.88 -26.44 -7.57
CA SER A 61 13.71 -27.23 -8.79
C SER A 61 12.53 -26.72 -9.63
N GLU A 62 12.60 -26.85 -10.95
CA GLU A 62 11.55 -26.39 -11.87
C GLU A 62 10.17 -26.94 -11.55
N ASN A 63 10.07 -28.15 -11.02
CA ASN A 63 8.81 -28.77 -10.63
C ASN A 63 8.37 -28.44 -9.20
N HIS A 64 9.06 -27.53 -8.52
CA HIS A 64 8.73 -27.16 -7.16
C HIS A 64 7.38 -26.39 -7.11
N LYS A 65 6.54 -26.68 -6.10
CA LYS A 65 5.19 -26.08 -5.95
C LYS A 65 5.18 -24.57 -6.01
N ALA A 66 6.19 -23.91 -5.45
CA ALA A 66 6.31 -22.44 -5.51
C ALA A 66 6.51 -21.95 -6.95
N ILE A 67 7.38 -22.62 -7.73
CA ILE A 67 7.61 -22.29 -9.15
C ILE A 67 6.34 -22.54 -9.96
N CYS A 68 5.72 -23.72 -9.82
CA CYS A 68 4.45 -24.02 -10.47
C CYS A 68 3.36 -23.00 -10.15
N PHE A 69 3.32 -22.51 -8.89
CA PHE A 69 2.38 -21.45 -8.50
C PHE A 69 2.68 -20.14 -9.23
N LEU A 70 3.94 -19.66 -9.25
CA LEU A 70 4.31 -18.41 -9.92
C LEU A 70 4.01 -18.47 -11.42
N GLU A 71 4.32 -19.59 -12.07
CA GLU A 71 4.01 -19.81 -13.49
C GLU A 71 2.49 -19.86 -13.76
N SER A 72 1.74 -20.56 -12.91
CA SER A 72 0.26 -20.62 -13.03
C SER A 72 -0.41 -19.27 -12.91
N ARG A 73 0.24 -18.33 -12.22
CA ARG A 73 -0.20 -16.93 -12.07
C ARG A 73 0.37 -15.99 -13.12
N LYS A 74 1.19 -16.51 -14.06
CA LYS A 74 1.89 -15.75 -15.10
C LYS A 74 2.76 -14.62 -14.53
N ILE A 75 3.33 -14.80 -13.33
CA ILE A 75 4.21 -13.80 -12.75
C ILE A 75 5.51 -13.75 -13.56
N PRO A 76 5.94 -12.56 -14.04
CA PRO A 76 7.16 -12.41 -14.81
C PRO A 76 8.39 -12.95 -14.07
N LYS A 77 9.26 -13.68 -14.78
CA LYS A 77 10.43 -14.35 -14.17
C LYS A 77 11.43 -13.38 -13.53
N ASP A 78 11.55 -12.18 -14.06
CA ASP A 78 12.38 -11.09 -13.50
C ASP A 78 11.86 -10.56 -12.15
N MET A 79 10.61 -10.87 -11.80
CA MET A 79 10.03 -10.53 -10.49
C MET A 79 10.08 -11.67 -9.47
N TRP A 80 10.57 -12.83 -9.83
CA TRP A 80 10.62 -13.99 -8.92
C TRP A 80 11.57 -13.78 -7.73
N ASN A 81 12.55 -12.91 -7.86
CA ASN A 81 13.44 -12.51 -6.77
C ASN A 81 12.74 -11.71 -5.64
N ARG A 82 11.49 -11.31 -5.87
CA ARG A 82 10.65 -10.66 -4.84
C ARG A 82 9.97 -11.67 -3.91
N PHE A 83 10.16 -12.97 -4.16
CA PHE A 83 9.54 -14.05 -3.41
C PHE A 83 10.59 -14.92 -2.74
N GLY A 84 10.18 -15.53 -1.63
CA GLY A 84 10.90 -16.61 -0.99
C GLY A 84 9.99 -17.82 -0.78
N TYR A 85 10.55 -18.91 -0.28
CA TYR A 85 9.80 -20.08 0.09
C TYR A 85 10.27 -20.59 1.45
N THR A 86 9.36 -21.18 2.22
CA THR A 86 9.68 -21.96 3.41
C THR A 86 8.73 -23.15 3.54
N SER A 87 9.27 -24.30 3.91
CA SER A 87 8.49 -25.47 4.32
C SER A 87 8.07 -25.41 5.79
N LEU A 88 8.68 -24.50 6.58
CA LEU A 88 8.51 -24.37 8.03
C LEU A 88 8.00 -22.95 8.39
N PHE A 89 6.76 -22.64 7.99
CA PHE A 89 6.24 -21.29 8.16
C PHE A 89 6.03 -20.90 9.64
N GLY A 90 5.70 -21.85 10.50
CA GLY A 90 5.57 -21.59 11.93
C GLY A 90 6.91 -21.16 12.57
N SER A 91 8.00 -21.82 12.20
CA SER A 91 9.37 -21.46 12.61
C SER A 91 9.77 -20.09 12.04
N TYR A 92 9.55 -19.89 10.73
CA TYR A 92 9.79 -18.62 10.06
C TYR A 92 9.01 -17.47 10.73
N ALA A 93 7.76 -17.69 11.14
CA ALA A 93 6.95 -16.70 11.83
C ALA A 93 7.58 -16.26 13.16
N ARG A 94 8.12 -17.20 13.94
CA ARG A 94 8.85 -16.89 15.19
C ARG A 94 10.14 -16.09 14.95
N ASP A 95 10.79 -16.30 13.81
CA ASP A 95 11.95 -15.49 13.42
C ASP A 95 11.57 -14.07 13.02
N VAL A 96 10.37 -13.87 12.45
CA VAL A 96 9.82 -12.53 12.17
C VAL A 96 9.48 -11.80 13.47
N ASN A 97 8.76 -12.47 14.37
CA ASN A 97 8.38 -11.97 15.67
C ASN A 97 8.11 -13.17 16.61
N LYS A 98 8.78 -13.20 17.76
CA LYS A 98 8.72 -14.30 18.75
C LYS A 98 7.32 -14.58 19.29
N ASP A 99 6.42 -13.59 19.20
CA ASP A 99 5.04 -13.70 19.71
C ASP A 99 4.14 -14.58 18.81
N TYR A 100 4.58 -14.89 17.57
CA TYR A 100 3.82 -15.76 16.69
C TYR A 100 3.90 -17.23 17.10
N SER A 101 2.74 -17.86 17.19
CA SER A 101 2.58 -19.31 17.44
C SER A 101 1.70 -19.92 16.36
N LEU A 102 2.32 -20.34 15.26
CA LEU A 102 1.64 -20.90 14.10
C LEU A 102 2.09 -22.35 13.88
N ILE A 103 1.20 -23.14 13.27
CA ILE A 103 1.53 -24.49 12.82
C ILE A 103 2.51 -24.46 11.65
N GLU A 104 3.31 -25.49 11.51
CA GLU A 104 4.22 -25.63 10.38
C GLU A 104 3.41 -25.98 9.12
N ASP A 105 3.59 -25.21 8.08
CA ASP A 105 3.09 -25.46 6.74
C ASP A 105 4.00 -24.82 5.68
N GLU A 106 3.86 -25.25 4.43
CA GLU A 106 4.66 -24.73 3.34
C GLU A 106 3.99 -23.48 2.71
N ARG A 107 4.77 -22.40 2.58
CA ARG A 107 4.28 -21.14 2.02
C ARG A 107 5.27 -20.46 1.08
N LEU A 108 4.70 -19.87 0.04
CA LEU A 108 5.36 -18.81 -0.71
C LEU A 108 5.39 -17.55 0.16
N LEU A 109 6.56 -16.95 0.29
CA LEU A 109 6.78 -15.74 1.08
C LEU A 109 6.82 -14.53 0.18
N ILE A 110 6.13 -13.47 0.58
CA ILE A 110 6.11 -12.16 -0.07
C ILE A 110 6.63 -11.14 0.95
N PRO A 111 7.95 -10.91 1.01
CA PRO A 111 8.55 -9.97 1.96
C PRO A 111 8.07 -8.55 1.71
N ILE A 112 7.90 -7.79 2.78
CA ILE A 112 7.41 -6.42 2.76
C ILE A 112 8.49 -5.53 3.36
N TYR A 113 8.86 -4.50 2.60
CA TYR A 113 9.88 -3.54 2.96
C TYR A 113 9.27 -2.14 3.01
N ASP A 114 9.82 -1.29 3.87
CA ASP A 114 9.49 0.13 3.88
C ASP A 114 10.21 0.89 2.74
N GLU A 115 10.05 2.21 2.68
CA GLU A 115 10.67 3.08 1.69
C GLU A 115 12.20 3.14 1.77
N HIS A 116 12.79 2.69 2.87
CA HIS A 116 14.23 2.62 3.11
C HIS A 116 14.79 1.21 2.86
N ASN A 117 13.98 0.31 2.30
CA ASN A 117 14.30 -1.09 2.05
C ASN A 117 14.59 -1.89 3.35
N ILE A 118 13.98 -1.47 4.47
CA ILE A 118 14.04 -2.21 5.74
C ILE A 118 12.90 -3.21 5.78
N PHE A 119 13.18 -4.46 6.13
CA PHE A 119 12.16 -5.49 6.28
C PHE A 119 11.23 -5.17 7.46
N ILE A 120 9.92 -5.11 7.17
CA ILE A 120 8.88 -4.75 8.15
C ILE A 120 7.82 -5.84 8.34
N GLY A 121 7.79 -6.84 7.48
CA GLY A 121 6.86 -7.94 7.57
C GLY A 121 6.86 -8.82 6.33
N VAL A 122 5.97 -9.80 6.32
CA VAL A 122 5.83 -10.74 5.21
C VAL A 122 4.39 -11.20 5.08
N GLN A 123 3.95 -11.48 3.86
CA GLN A 123 2.71 -12.20 3.62
C GLN A 123 3.05 -13.62 3.12
N GLY A 124 2.62 -14.63 3.88
CA GLY A 124 2.80 -16.04 3.54
C GLY A 124 1.57 -16.58 2.80
N ARG A 125 1.74 -17.01 1.55
CA ARG A 125 0.70 -17.64 0.73
C ARG A 125 0.80 -19.15 0.84
N SER A 126 -0.27 -19.84 1.32
CA SER A 126 -0.31 -21.30 1.35
C SER A 126 -0.23 -21.91 -0.06
N LEU A 127 0.64 -22.88 -0.23
CA LEU A 127 0.76 -23.68 -1.46
C LEU A 127 -0.03 -24.99 -1.41
N ALA A 128 -0.55 -25.38 -0.23
CA ALA A 128 -1.24 -26.65 0.04
C ALA A 128 -2.77 -26.49 0.17
N ASN A 129 -3.39 -25.41 -0.31
CA ASN A 129 -4.83 -25.11 -0.14
C ASN A 129 -5.32 -25.11 1.33
N ILE A 130 -4.43 -24.93 2.29
CA ILE A 130 -4.76 -24.82 3.71
C ILE A 130 -5.29 -23.42 4.00
N LYS A 131 -6.35 -23.33 4.79
CA LYS A 131 -6.87 -22.03 5.25
C LYS A 131 -6.19 -21.61 6.56
N PRO A 132 -5.91 -20.32 6.76
CA PRO A 132 -6.15 -19.22 5.84
C PRO A 132 -5.14 -19.22 4.66
N LYS A 133 -5.66 -18.85 3.49
CA LYS A 133 -4.91 -18.81 2.23
C LYS A 133 -3.70 -17.88 2.30
N TYR A 134 -3.87 -16.75 2.96
CA TYR A 134 -2.84 -15.77 3.25
C TYR A 134 -2.73 -15.54 4.76
N ILE A 135 -1.51 -15.46 5.26
CA ILE A 135 -1.19 -15.02 6.62
C ILE A 135 -0.20 -13.87 6.49
N THR A 136 -0.52 -12.76 7.13
CA THR A 136 0.38 -11.59 7.15
C THR A 136 1.03 -11.50 8.52
N LEU A 137 2.35 -11.47 8.54
CA LEU A 137 3.17 -11.33 9.74
C LEU A 137 3.81 -9.96 9.75
N LYS A 138 3.82 -9.32 10.90
CA LYS A 138 4.46 -8.03 11.13
C LYS A 138 5.66 -8.20 12.04
N LYS A 139 6.75 -7.53 11.72
CA LYS A 139 7.90 -7.45 12.63
C LYS A 139 7.53 -6.74 13.94
N ASN A 140 6.62 -5.76 13.84
CA ASN A 140 6.06 -5.02 14.95
C ASN A 140 4.58 -4.74 14.68
N GLU A 141 3.69 -5.07 15.61
CA GLU A 141 2.24 -4.93 15.49
C GLU A 141 1.78 -3.49 15.22
N LYS A 142 2.56 -2.49 15.66
CA LYS A 142 2.26 -1.07 15.43
C LYS A 142 2.50 -0.61 13.99
N ILE A 143 3.26 -1.40 13.20
CA ILE A 143 3.58 -1.05 11.82
C ILE A 143 2.39 -1.37 10.91
N LYS A 144 2.01 -0.39 10.09
CA LYS A 144 1.07 -0.59 8.98
C LYS A 144 1.85 -1.08 7.77
N LEU A 145 1.45 -2.21 7.23
CA LEU A 145 2.12 -2.82 6.09
C LEU A 145 1.51 -2.32 4.78
N THR A 146 2.38 -1.91 3.88
CA THR A 146 2.07 -1.64 2.46
C THR A 146 3.17 -2.27 1.63
N TYR A 147 2.79 -3.13 0.69
CA TYR A 147 3.76 -3.77 -0.21
C TYR A 147 4.15 -2.82 -1.34
N GLY A 148 5.43 -2.87 -1.76
CA GLY A 148 5.95 -2.14 -2.92
C GLY A 148 6.51 -0.74 -2.62
N LEU A 149 6.55 -0.31 -1.34
CA LEU A 149 7.07 1.01 -0.97
C LEU A 149 8.52 1.23 -1.38
N ASN A 150 9.35 0.21 -1.27
CA ASN A 150 10.78 0.25 -1.58
C ASN A 150 11.10 0.35 -3.08
N THR A 151 10.12 0.11 -3.95
CA THR A 151 10.29 0.21 -5.40
C THR A 151 9.50 1.34 -6.04
N LEU A 152 8.83 2.15 -5.20
CA LEU A 152 7.92 3.19 -5.64
C LEU A 152 8.65 4.41 -6.20
N ASN A 153 8.21 4.90 -7.34
CA ASN A 153 8.65 6.16 -7.91
C ASN A 153 7.58 7.24 -7.68
N LEU A 154 7.87 8.17 -6.76
CA LEU A 154 6.94 9.25 -6.38
C LEU A 154 6.73 10.30 -7.48
N SER A 155 7.55 10.34 -8.53
CA SER A 155 7.35 11.25 -9.67
C SER A 155 6.37 10.73 -10.72
N LYS A 156 5.87 9.52 -10.55
CA LYS A 156 4.94 8.86 -11.47
C LYS A 156 3.60 8.58 -10.80
N ARG A 157 2.56 8.36 -11.61
CA ARG A 157 1.28 7.82 -11.16
C ARG A 157 1.49 6.55 -10.34
N ILE A 158 0.77 6.42 -9.24
CA ILE A 158 0.81 5.28 -8.35
C ILE A 158 -0.50 4.53 -8.43
N PHE A 159 -0.44 3.24 -8.76
CA PHE A 159 -1.59 2.36 -8.68
C PHE A 159 -1.67 1.74 -7.29
N VAL A 160 -2.86 1.78 -6.69
CA VAL A 160 -3.12 1.25 -5.35
C VAL A 160 -4.07 0.08 -5.46
N VAL A 161 -3.58 -1.12 -5.15
CA VAL A 161 -4.34 -2.39 -5.26
C VAL A 161 -4.50 -3.08 -3.92
N GLU A 162 -5.32 -4.15 -3.85
CA GLU A 162 -5.50 -4.91 -2.61
C GLU A 162 -4.33 -5.87 -2.36
N GLY A 163 -3.97 -6.67 -3.36
CA GLY A 163 -3.03 -7.79 -3.24
C GLY A 163 -1.64 -7.53 -3.83
N PRO A 164 -0.56 -8.01 -3.19
CA PRO A 164 0.79 -7.89 -3.72
C PRO A 164 0.96 -8.49 -5.12
N ILE A 165 0.30 -9.61 -5.41
CA ILE A 165 0.41 -10.27 -6.72
C ILE A 165 -0.16 -9.37 -7.82
N ASP A 166 -1.29 -8.72 -7.58
CA ASP A 166 -1.91 -7.81 -8.54
C ASP A 166 -1.02 -6.61 -8.85
N SER A 167 -0.31 -6.10 -7.85
CA SER A 167 0.60 -4.96 -8.03
C SER A 167 1.76 -5.25 -8.99
N LEU A 168 2.13 -6.52 -9.19
CA LEU A 168 3.24 -6.90 -10.07
C LEU A 168 2.93 -6.72 -11.56
N PHE A 169 1.66 -6.59 -11.92
CA PHE A 169 1.21 -6.42 -13.31
C PHE A 169 0.96 -4.95 -13.68
N LEU A 170 1.21 -4.04 -12.75
CA LEU A 170 1.03 -2.60 -12.96
C LEU A 170 2.36 -1.86 -12.83
N PRO A 171 2.57 -0.82 -13.64
CA PRO A 171 3.75 0.03 -13.48
C PRO A 171 3.58 0.87 -12.21
N ASN A 172 4.60 0.90 -11.34
CA ASN A 172 4.63 1.76 -10.16
C ASN A 172 3.43 1.57 -9.22
N ALA A 173 3.27 0.39 -8.67
CA ALA A 173 2.12 0.02 -7.85
C ALA A 173 2.50 -0.34 -6.41
N ILE A 174 1.55 -0.12 -5.50
CA ILE A 174 1.58 -0.58 -4.11
C ILE A 174 0.35 -1.42 -3.79
N ALA A 175 0.49 -2.33 -2.81
CA ALA A 175 -0.65 -3.11 -2.33
C ALA A 175 -0.92 -2.89 -0.85
N CYS A 176 -2.20 -2.76 -0.51
CA CYS A 176 -2.68 -2.46 0.84
C CYS A 176 -2.73 -3.68 1.78
N LEU A 177 -2.55 -4.91 1.26
CA LEU A 177 -2.63 -6.17 2.03
C LEU A 177 -3.99 -6.40 2.72
N GLY A 178 -5.05 -5.90 2.12
CA GLY A 178 -6.43 -6.00 2.59
C GLY A 178 -7.23 -4.73 2.29
N SER A 179 -8.51 -4.90 2.05
CA SER A 179 -9.41 -3.82 1.60
C SER A 179 -9.57 -2.67 2.61
N GLY A 180 -9.29 -2.90 3.90
CA GLY A 180 -9.44 -1.87 4.95
C GLY A 180 -8.45 -0.72 4.89
N ASN A 181 -7.31 -0.88 4.21
CA ASN A 181 -6.19 0.07 4.29
C ASN A 181 -6.14 1.11 3.15
N PHE A 182 -7.05 1.07 2.18
CA PHE A 182 -7.04 1.98 1.03
C PHE A 182 -7.11 3.47 1.42
N LEU A 183 -7.91 3.81 2.41
CA LEU A 183 -8.07 5.20 2.86
C LEU A 183 -6.80 5.74 3.55
N GLU A 184 -6.03 4.87 4.20
CA GLU A 184 -4.79 5.25 4.90
C GLU A 184 -3.66 5.58 3.92
N VAL A 185 -3.64 4.93 2.75
CA VAL A 185 -2.67 5.23 1.67
C VAL A 185 -2.77 6.69 1.25
N ARG A 186 -4.00 7.24 1.20
CA ARG A 186 -4.24 8.65 0.90
C ARG A 186 -3.48 9.59 1.82
N GLU A 187 -3.54 9.34 3.13
CA GLU A 187 -2.90 10.18 4.14
C GLU A 187 -1.38 10.19 3.96
N LYS A 188 -0.80 9.04 3.59
CA LYS A 188 0.64 8.91 3.34
C LYS A 188 1.09 9.60 2.04
N PHE A 189 0.24 9.64 1.01
CA PHE A 189 0.57 10.10 -0.34
C PHE A 189 -0.29 11.27 -0.82
N GLN A 190 -0.60 12.23 0.06
CA GLN A 190 -1.56 13.33 -0.18
C GLN A 190 -1.34 14.14 -1.47
N ASN A 191 -0.09 14.27 -1.93
CA ASN A 191 0.25 15.09 -3.10
C ASN A 191 0.59 14.25 -4.35
N GLN A 192 0.30 12.95 -4.33
CA GLN A 192 0.64 12.05 -5.42
C GLN A 192 -0.57 11.77 -6.32
N ASP A 193 -0.30 11.44 -7.59
CA ASP A 193 -1.33 10.97 -8.53
C ASP A 193 -1.65 9.50 -8.24
N LEU A 194 -2.64 9.27 -7.37
CA LEU A 194 -3.09 7.93 -6.98
C LEU A 194 -4.25 7.47 -7.87
N VAL A 195 -4.20 6.22 -8.30
CA VAL A 195 -5.32 5.51 -8.94
C VAL A 195 -5.64 4.25 -8.14
N TYR A 196 -6.81 4.21 -7.55
CA TYR A 196 -7.27 3.07 -6.77
C TYR A 196 -7.93 2.03 -7.66
N VAL A 197 -7.43 0.80 -7.59
CA VAL A 197 -7.91 -0.34 -8.37
C VAL A 197 -8.32 -1.44 -7.40
N LEU A 198 -9.59 -1.44 -7.03
CA LEU A 198 -10.18 -2.44 -6.15
C LEU A 198 -10.58 -3.69 -6.94
N ASP A 199 -10.76 -4.82 -6.26
CA ASP A 199 -11.30 -6.03 -6.85
C ASP A 199 -12.64 -5.76 -7.54
N ASN A 200 -12.88 -6.37 -8.70
CA ASN A 200 -14.11 -6.24 -9.47
C ASN A 200 -15.24 -7.06 -8.86
N GLU A 201 -15.63 -6.73 -7.65
CA GLU A 201 -16.68 -7.40 -6.88
C GLU A 201 -17.91 -6.50 -6.62
N PRO A 202 -18.74 -6.20 -7.63
CA PRO A 202 -19.85 -5.24 -7.51
C PRO A 202 -20.95 -5.67 -6.52
N ARG A 203 -20.93 -6.92 -6.05
CA ARG A 203 -21.85 -7.46 -5.02
C ARG A 203 -21.24 -7.49 -3.62
N ASN A 204 -19.96 -7.23 -3.49
CA ASN A 204 -19.28 -7.19 -2.20
C ASN A 204 -19.49 -5.82 -1.56
N LYS A 205 -20.31 -5.79 -0.49
CA LYS A 205 -20.66 -4.55 0.20
C LYS A 205 -19.45 -3.79 0.69
N ASN A 206 -18.44 -4.48 1.24
CA ASN A 206 -17.23 -3.83 1.75
C ASN A 206 -16.46 -3.11 0.62
N ILE A 207 -16.28 -3.75 -0.53
CA ILE A 207 -15.63 -3.12 -1.71
C ILE A 207 -16.46 -1.93 -2.20
N CYS A 208 -17.79 -2.08 -2.29
CA CYS A 208 -18.68 -0.98 -2.66
C CYS A 208 -18.57 0.21 -1.70
N ASP A 209 -18.54 -0.03 -0.40
CA ASP A 209 -18.46 1.02 0.62
C ASP A 209 -17.11 1.75 0.55
N ILE A 210 -16.01 1.04 0.36
CA ILE A 210 -14.67 1.62 0.20
C ILE A 210 -14.62 2.47 -1.08
N MET A 211 -15.06 1.93 -2.22
CA MET A 211 -15.09 2.65 -3.49
C MET A 211 -15.92 3.93 -3.37
N ASN A 212 -17.09 3.86 -2.74
CA ASN A 212 -17.93 5.04 -2.51
C ASN A 212 -17.21 6.11 -1.67
N LYS A 213 -16.51 5.73 -0.61
CA LYS A 213 -15.71 6.66 0.21
C LYS A 213 -14.61 7.33 -0.60
N LEU A 214 -13.88 6.57 -1.42
CA LEU A 214 -12.83 7.12 -2.30
C LEU A 214 -13.41 8.12 -3.31
N ILE A 215 -14.58 7.84 -3.89
CA ILE A 215 -15.27 8.75 -4.81
C ILE A 215 -15.71 10.02 -4.09
N GLN A 216 -16.25 9.90 -2.86
CA GLN A 216 -16.68 11.08 -2.05
C GLN A 216 -15.49 11.97 -1.68
N THR A 217 -14.28 11.44 -1.55
CA THR A 217 -13.06 12.21 -1.32
C THR A 217 -12.38 12.66 -2.62
N ASN A 218 -13.07 12.51 -3.77
CA ASN A 218 -12.61 12.91 -5.10
C ASN A 218 -11.33 12.18 -5.58
N GLU A 219 -11.13 10.94 -5.11
CA GLU A 219 -10.03 10.10 -5.58
C GLU A 219 -10.29 9.57 -6.99
N LYS A 220 -9.20 9.24 -7.70
CA LYS A 220 -9.27 8.51 -8.95
C LYS A 220 -9.46 7.02 -8.68
N VAL A 221 -10.55 6.45 -9.15
CA VAL A 221 -10.87 5.03 -8.98
C VAL A 221 -11.06 4.37 -10.33
N CYS A 222 -10.53 3.16 -10.49
CA CYS A 222 -10.84 2.31 -11.62
C CYS A 222 -12.18 1.63 -11.37
N ILE A 223 -13.11 1.75 -12.32
CA ILE A 223 -14.43 1.11 -12.28
C ILE A 223 -14.56 0.25 -13.52
N PHE A 224 -14.41 -1.05 -13.37
CA PHE A 224 -14.38 -1.98 -14.49
C PHE A 224 -15.72 -2.02 -15.24
N PRO A 225 -15.69 -2.02 -16.58
CA PRO A 225 -16.91 -2.10 -17.38
C PRO A 225 -17.57 -3.48 -17.27
N ASN A 226 -18.87 -3.53 -17.52
CA ASN A 226 -19.68 -4.74 -17.30
C ASN A 226 -19.26 -5.98 -18.11
N HIS A 227 -18.49 -5.81 -19.18
CA HIS A 227 -17.98 -6.94 -19.97
C HIS A 227 -16.76 -7.61 -19.34
N ILE A 228 -16.03 -6.93 -18.45
CA ILE A 228 -14.95 -7.52 -17.64
C ILE A 228 -15.61 -8.30 -16.51
N LYS A 229 -15.37 -9.61 -16.48
CA LYS A 229 -15.93 -10.54 -15.48
C LYS A 229 -14.91 -11.03 -14.46
N GLU A 230 -13.68 -10.88 -14.77
CA GLU A 230 -12.53 -11.24 -13.95
C GLU A 230 -12.60 -10.48 -12.63
N LYS A 231 -12.29 -11.19 -11.55
CA LYS A 231 -12.41 -10.65 -10.19
C LYS A 231 -11.31 -9.64 -9.88
N ASP A 232 -10.08 -9.98 -10.22
CA ASP A 232 -8.88 -9.23 -9.88
C ASP A 232 -7.97 -9.06 -11.11
N ILE A 233 -6.89 -8.30 -10.93
CA ILE A 233 -5.92 -8.01 -11.99
C ILE A 233 -5.26 -9.30 -12.47
N ASN A 234 -4.88 -10.20 -11.56
CA ASN A 234 -4.24 -11.44 -11.94
C ASN A 234 -5.16 -12.33 -12.78
N ASP A 235 -6.45 -12.41 -12.43
CA ASP A 235 -7.43 -13.16 -13.24
C ASP A 235 -7.58 -12.56 -14.65
N MET A 236 -7.48 -11.23 -14.80
CA MET A 236 -7.46 -10.55 -16.11
C MET A 236 -6.21 -10.93 -16.91
N VAL A 237 -5.03 -10.94 -16.28
CA VAL A 237 -3.77 -11.36 -16.92
C VAL A 237 -3.84 -12.82 -17.37
N LEU A 238 -4.46 -13.70 -16.60
CA LEU A 238 -4.66 -15.10 -16.99
C LEU A 238 -5.52 -15.24 -18.25
N LYS A 239 -6.41 -14.28 -18.51
CA LYS A 239 -7.21 -14.16 -19.74
C LYS A 239 -6.52 -13.40 -20.86
N ASN A 240 -5.25 -13.01 -20.69
CA ASN A 240 -4.46 -12.22 -21.65
C ASN A 240 -5.10 -10.85 -21.96
N LEU A 241 -5.79 -10.24 -21.00
CA LEU A 241 -6.32 -8.89 -21.14
C LEU A 241 -5.18 -7.86 -20.94
N ASP A 242 -5.25 -6.75 -21.68
CA ASP A 242 -4.37 -5.60 -21.47
C ASP A 242 -4.86 -4.80 -20.25
N VAL A 243 -4.38 -5.20 -19.07
CA VAL A 243 -4.84 -4.68 -17.80
C VAL A 243 -4.56 -3.19 -17.65
N VAL A 244 -3.38 -2.73 -18.09
CA VAL A 244 -3.00 -1.32 -17.96
C VAL A 244 -3.92 -0.44 -18.77
N SER A 245 -4.15 -0.77 -20.06
CA SER A 245 -5.08 -0.04 -20.92
C SER A 245 -6.51 -0.06 -20.39
N ILE A 246 -6.98 -1.20 -19.85
CA ILE A 246 -8.31 -1.30 -19.25
C ILE A 246 -8.44 -0.36 -18.06
N ILE A 247 -7.45 -0.34 -17.15
CA ILE A 247 -7.48 0.52 -15.96
C ILE A 247 -7.44 1.99 -16.37
N GLU A 248 -6.56 2.39 -17.31
CA GLU A 248 -6.45 3.77 -17.73
C GLU A 248 -7.73 4.30 -18.38
N GLN A 249 -8.36 3.50 -19.24
CA GLN A 249 -9.61 3.86 -19.92
C GLN A 249 -10.83 3.91 -18.98
N ASN A 250 -10.76 3.23 -17.84
CA ASN A 250 -11.86 3.11 -16.88
C ASN A 250 -11.55 3.75 -15.52
N THR A 251 -10.59 4.68 -15.47
CA THR A 251 -10.28 5.49 -14.30
C THR A 251 -11.07 6.78 -14.32
N PHE A 252 -11.84 7.00 -13.27
CA PHE A 252 -12.75 8.14 -13.12
C PHE A 252 -12.53 8.85 -11.78
N SER A 253 -12.98 10.11 -11.67
CA SER A 253 -13.05 10.86 -10.42
C SER A 253 -14.33 11.73 -10.38
N GLY A 254 -14.71 12.21 -9.21
CA GLY A 254 -15.84 13.11 -9.01
C GLY A 254 -17.16 12.57 -9.56
N ALA A 255 -17.92 13.40 -10.28
CA ALA A 255 -19.25 13.05 -10.80
C ALA A 255 -19.22 11.89 -11.80
N ALA A 256 -18.18 11.81 -12.64
CA ALA A 256 -18.02 10.72 -13.60
C ALA A 256 -17.82 9.37 -12.87
N ALA A 257 -17.01 9.36 -11.80
CA ALA A 257 -16.82 8.17 -10.97
C ALA A 257 -18.14 7.75 -10.29
N MET A 258 -18.93 8.71 -9.79
CA MET A 258 -20.22 8.41 -9.16
C MET A 258 -21.21 7.80 -10.15
N LEU A 259 -21.29 8.30 -11.39
CA LEU A 259 -22.15 7.75 -12.44
C LEU A 259 -21.72 6.31 -12.83
N ALA A 260 -20.41 6.10 -13.06
CA ALA A 260 -19.87 4.78 -13.36
C ALA A 260 -20.10 3.79 -12.21
N TYR A 261 -19.86 4.21 -10.97
CA TYR A 261 -20.07 3.42 -9.77
C TYR A 261 -21.53 2.98 -9.61
N ASN A 262 -22.50 3.89 -9.80
CA ASN A 262 -23.92 3.55 -9.71
C ASN A 262 -24.35 2.51 -10.74
N SER A 263 -23.72 2.51 -11.92
CA SER A 263 -23.96 1.49 -12.96
C SER A 263 -23.27 0.16 -12.69
N TRP A 264 -22.10 0.21 -12.01
CA TRP A 264 -21.29 -0.96 -11.69
C TRP A 264 -21.80 -1.71 -10.45
N ARG A 265 -22.19 -0.97 -9.39
CA ARG A 265 -22.63 -1.53 -8.11
C ARG A 265 -23.89 -2.38 -8.25
N LYS A 266 -23.86 -3.59 -7.66
CA LYS A 266 -24.99 -4.56 -7.64
C LYS A 266 -25.36 -4.99 -6.22
N CYS A 267 -24.71 -4.46 -5.19
CA CYS A 267 -25.13 -4.63 -3.80
C CYS A 267 -26.27 -3.64 -3.47
N LYS A 268 -27.25 -4.11 -2.68
CA LYS A 268 -28.33 -3.28 -2.13
C LYS A 268 -27.88 -2.58 -0.85
#